data_017dcdce01989b2ec1662b2d7eba92c7
#
_entry.id   017dcdce01989b2ec1662b2d7eba92c7
#
_cell.length_a   1.000
_cell.length_b   1.000
_cell.length_c   1.000
_cell.angle_alpha   90.00
_cell.angle_beta   90.00
_cell.angle_gamma   90.00
#
_symmetry.space_group_name_H-M   'P 1'
#
loop_
_entity.id
_entity.type
_entity.pdbx_description
1 polymer ?
#
loop_
_entity_poly.entity_id
_entity_poly.type
_entity_poly.pdbx_seq_one_letter_code
_entity_poly.pdbx_strand_id
1 'polypeptide(L)'
;MQKPQIINPPNRLRERVTGSGPISEEMLARAEAAVQSLSDQFGELLASQIAELGRLHAEGAAAPVEKQLDIAKGIFEIAHDLRGQAGTFDYPLITRIGASLCRFTENLTDCDARCYEVIRVHIEAMDAVLHNGLRGDGGPLDEQIAGGLETAVKKILS
;
A
#
# COMPACT_ATOMS: atom_id res chain seq x y z
N MET A 1 -46.95 18.36 -28.95
CA MET A 1 -46.08 17.37 -28.33
C MET A 1 -45.03 16.96 -29.36
N GLN A 2 -43.76 17.42 -29.18
CA GLN A 2 -42.64 17.01 -30.03
C GLN A 2 -42.23 15.58 -29.64
N LYS A 3 -42.04 14.71 -30.64
CA LYS A 3 -41.56 13.34 -30.44
C LYS A 3 -40.10 13.40 -30.00
N PRO A 4 -39.67 12.58 -28.99
CA PRO A 4 -38.29 12.52 -28.59
C PRO A 4 -37.39 12.06 -29.74
N GLN A 5 -36.37 12.84 -30.04
CA GLN A 5 -35.36 12.53 -31.06
C GLN A 5 -34.26 11.68 -30.42
N ILE A 6 -34.17 10.42 -30.83
CA ILE A 6 -33.07 9.53 -30.38
C ILE A 6 -31.82 9.88 -31.20
N ILE A 7 -30.83 10.48 -30.58
CA ILE A 7 -29.55 10.77 -31.20
C ILE A 7 -28.61 9.58 -30.92
N ASN A 8 -28.24 8.85 -31.98
CA ASN A 8 -27.19 7.85 -31.95
C ASN A 8 -25.83 8.52 -32.26
N PRO A 9 -24.97 8.79 -31.28
CA PRO A 9 -23.67 9.37 -31.58
C PRO A 9 -22.82 8.36 -32.36
N PRO A 10 -21.97 8.82 -33.31
CA PRO A 10 -21.06 7.93 -34.04
C PRO A 10 -20.08 7.26 -33.05
N ASN A 11 -19.99 5.94 -33.08
CA ASN A 11 -19.12 5.15 -32.19
C ASN A 11 -17.68 5.19 -32.71
N ARG A 12 -17.03 6.36 -32.56
CA ARG A 12 -15.65 6.62 -33.00
C ARG A 12 -14.61 5.71 -32.28
N LEU A 13 -14.95 5.16 -31.12
CA LEU A 13 -14.12 4.17 -30.43
C LEU A 13 -14.08 2.85 -31.18
N ARG A 14 -15.23 2.38 -31.68
CA ARG A 14 -15.34 1.13 -32.45
C ARG A 14 -14.58 1.19 -33.77
N GLU A 15 -14.53 2.38 -34.41
CA GLU A 15 -13.79 2.60 -35.65
C GLU A 15 -12.27 2.63 -35.45
N ARG A 16 -11.79 2.93 -34.24
CA ARG A 16 -10.36 2.98 -33.89
C ARG A 16 -9.84 1.70 -33.26
N VAL A 17 -10.71 0.82 -32.78
CA VAL A 17 -10.33 -0.51 -32.28
C VAL A 17 -10.25 -1.46 -33.48
N THR A 18 -9.12 -1.44 -34.15
CA THR A 18 -8.77 -2.45 -35.16
C THR A 18 -8.40 -3.74 -34.42
N GLY A 19 -9.33 -4.66 -34.32
CA GLY A 19 -9.11 -5.96 -33.67
C GLY A 19 -10.39 -6.52 -33.04
N SER A 20 -11.40 -6.84 -33.88
CA SER A 20 -12.63 -7.52 -33.43
C SER A 20 -12.51 -9.06 -33.49
N GLY A 21 -11.29 -9.57 -33.45
CA GLY A 21 -11.01 -11.00 -33.32
C GLY A 21 -11.04 -11.46 -31.87
N PRO A 22 -11.28 -12.75 -31.58
CA PRO A 22 -11.07 -13.32 -30.27
C PRO A 22 -9.65 -13.05 -29.81
N ILE A 23 -9.46 -12.71 -28.52
CA ILE A 23 -8.13 -12.58 -27.92
C ILE A 23 -7.42 -13.93 -28.12
N SER A 24 -6.27 -13.93 -28.81
CA SER A 24 -5.51 -15.16 -29.01
C SER A 24 -4.87 -15.59 -27.68
N GLU A 25 -4.67 -16.90 -27.50
CA GLU A 25 -3.98 -17.43 -26.33
C GLU A 25 -2.57 -16.83 -26.17
N GLU A 26 -1.90 -16.53 -27.30
CA GLU A 26 -0.59 -15.86 -27.28
C GLU A 26 -0.67 -14.42 -26.76
N MET A 27 -1.72 -13.65 -27.11
CA MET A 27 -1.93 -12.31 -26.57
C MET A 27 -2.25 -12.33 -25.08
N LEU A 28 -3.03 -13.32 -24.65
CA LEU A 28 -3.34 -13.51 -23.22
C LEU A 28 -2.07 -13.87 -22.44
N ALA A 29 -1.29 -14.84 -22.91
CA ALA A 29 -0.05 -15.23 -22.27
C ALA A 29 0.97 -14.09 -22.19
N ARG A 30 1.07 -13.22 -23.20
CA ARG A 30 1.91 -12.02 -23.17
C ARG A 30 1.42 -11.00 -22.12
N ALA A 31 0.12 -10.81 -22.03
CA ALA A 31 -0.48 -9.92 -21.03
C ALA A 31 -0.24 -10.44 -19.60
N GLU A 32 -0.44 -11.73 -19.37
CA GLU A 32 -0.16 -12.38 -18.09
C GLU A 32 1.31 -12.28 -17.71
N ALA A 33 2.24 -12.55 -18.63
CA ALA A 33 3.67 -12.41 -18.39
C ALA A 33 4.08 -10.96 -18.07
N ALA A 34 3.46 -9.96 -18.72
CA ALA A 34 3.71 -8.56 -18.43
C ALA A 34 3.20 -8.17 -17.03
N VAL A 35 2.01 -8.62 -16.64
CA VAL A 35 1.46 -8.41 -15.30
C VAL A 35 2.34 -9.06 -14.23
N GLN A 36 2.79 -10.29 -14.46
CA GLN A 36 3.68 -10.99 -13.54
C GLN A 36 5.01 -10.24 -13.36
N SER A 37 5.63 -9.79 -14.45
CA SER A 37 6.87 -9.02 -14.41
C SER A 37 6.70 -7.69 -13.63
N LEU A 38 5.57 -7.00 -13.80
CA LEU A 38 5.26 -5.79 -13.03
C LEU A 38 5.07 -6.11 -11.54
N SER A 39 4.42 -7.21 -11.22
CA SER A 39 4.21 -7.65 -9.83
C SER A 39 5.54 -7.99 -9.14
N ASP A 40 6.48 -8.62 -9.86
CA ASP A 40 7.79 -8.95 -9.32
C ASP A 40 8.63 -7.69 -9.07
N GLN A 41 8.65 -6.74 -10.03
CA GLN A 41 9.32 -5.44 -9.87
C GLN A 41 8.73 -4.63 -8.71
N PHE A 42 7.41 -4.70 -8.52
CA PHE A 42 6.77 -4.04 -7.38
C PHE A 42 7.18 -4.69 -6.05
N GLY A 43 7.33 -6.01 -6.00
CA GLY A 43 7.83 -6.71 -4.81
C GLY A 43 9.22 -6.22 -4.38
N GLU A 44 10.12 -6.00 -5.33
CA GLU A 44 11.45 -5.42 -5.07
C GLU A 44 11.37 -3.96 -4.58
N LEU A 45 10.51 -3.15 -5.20
CA LEU A 45 10.28 -1.77 -4.75
C LEU A 45 9.71 -1.73 -3.33
N LEU A 46 8.74 -2.60 -3.05
CA LEU A 46 8.12 -2.72 -1.73
C LEU A 46 9.14 -3.11 -0.66
N ALA A 47 10.01 -4.09 -0.95
CA ALA A 47 11.12 -4.47 -0.06
C ALA A 47 12.05 -3.29 0.22
N SER A 48 12.41 -2.52 -0.81
CA SER A 48 13.25 -1.33 -0.69
C SER A 48 12.60 -0.25 0.20
N GLN A 49 11.31 -0.01 0.05
CA GLN A 49 10.59 0.98 0.85
C GLN A 49 10.42 0.55 2.30
N ILE A 50 10.17 -0.74 2.56
CA ILE A 50 10.12 -1.28 3.93
C ILE A 50 11.50 -1.19 4.59
N ALA A 51 12.58 -1.49 3.87
CA ALA A 51 13.94 -1.32 4.37
C ALA A 51 14.25 0.15 4.72
N GLU A 52 13.79 1.10 3.90
CA GLU A 52 13.95 2.54 4.17
C GLU A 52 13.15 2.98 5.40
N LEU A 53 11.94 2.46 5.60
CA LEU A 53 11.19 2.66 6.85
C LEU A 53 11.99 2.16 8.06
N GLY A 54 12.61 0.99 7.96
CA GLY A 54 13.49 0.42 9.01
C GLY A 54 14.70 1.32 9.30
N ARG A 55 15.32 1.88 8.26
CA ARG A 55 16.44 2.81 8.39
C ARG A 55 16.01 4.10 9.11
N LEU A 56 14.92 4.71 8.69
CA LEU A 56 14.38 5.93 9.33
C LEU A 56 13.97 5.66 10.78
N HIS A 57 13.37 4.50 11.05
CA HIS A 57 13.04 4.09 12.41
C HIS A 57 14.29 4.03 13.29
N ALA A 58 15.35 3.35 12.84
CA ALA A 58 16.61 3.24 13.60
C ALA A 58 17.26 4.62 13.82
N GLU A 59 17.26 5.48 12.79
CA GLU A 59 17.75 6.85 12.89
C GLU A 59 16.96 7.66 13.93
N GLY A 60 15.63 7.62 13.85
CA GLY A 60 14.76 8.38 14.73
C GLY A 60 14.80 7.90 16.19
N ALA A 61 14.85 6.57 16.41
CA ALA A 61 14.96 6.01 17.75
C ALA A 61 16.28 6.41 18.45
N ALA A 62 17.35 6.65 17.69
CA ALA A 62 18.64 7.10 18.21
C ALA A 62 18.80 8.64 18.20
N ALA A 63 17.87 9.37 17.59
CA ALA A 63 17.96 10.82 17.44
C ALA A 63 17.62 11.56 18.76
N PRO A 64 18.13 12.79 18.93
CA PRO A 64 17.62 13.71 19.95
C PRO A 64 16.12 13.97 19.81
N VAL A 65 15.43 14.16 20.92
CA VAL A 65 13.96 14.30 20.98
C VAL A 65 13.44 15.36 20.00
N GLU A 66 14.17 16.45 19.83
CA GLU A 66 13.81 17.57 18.95
C GLU A 66 13.76 17.18 17.45
N LYS A 67 14.42 16.08 17.07
CA LYS A 67 14.47 15.57 15.69
C LYS A 67 13.51 14.39 15.46
N GLN A 68 13.08 13.73 16.50
CA GLN A 68 12.29 12.51 16.39
C GLN A 68 10.99 12.73 15.63
N LEU A 69 10.29 13.82 15.90
CA LEU A 69 9.02 14.13 15.22
C LEU A 69 9.21 14.36 13.71
N ASP A 70 10.28 15.05 13.31
CA ASP A 70 10.54 15.31 11.89
C ASP A 70 10.93 14.02 11.14
N ILE A 71 11.66 13.12 11.79
CA ILE A 71 11.94 11.79 11.22
C ILE A 71 10.65 10.97 11.09
N ALA A 72 9.76 11.03 12.10
CA ALA A 72 8.45 10.35 12.04
C ALA A 72 7.58 10.86 10.88
N LYS A 73 7.68 12.13 10.50
CA LYS A 73 7.03 12.66 9.28
C LYS A 73 7.57 12.03 8.00
N GLY A 74 8.87 11.79 7.90
CA GLY A 74 9.46 11.06 6.77
C GLY A 74 8.94 9.62 6.69
N ILE A 75 8.73 8.96 7.85
CA ILE A 75 8.09 7.65 7.92
C ILE A 75 6.64 7.70 7.42
N PHE A 76 5.88 8.76 7.77
CA PHE A 76 4.53 8.98 7.26
C PHE A 76 4.48 9.04 5.73
N GLU A 77 5.40 9.78 5.10
CA GLU A 77 5.42 9.92 3.63
C GLU A 77 5.58 8.57 2.94
N ILE A 78 6.53 7.75 3.37
CA ILE A 78 6.74 6.41 2.79
C ILE A 78 5.53 5.50 3.07
N ALA A 79 5.00 5.50 4.29
CA ALA A 79 3.83 4.71 4.65
C ALA A 79 2.59 5.10 3.84
N HIS A 80 2.44 6.40 3.54
CA HIS A 80 1.36 6.92 2.71
C HIS A 80 1.46 6.41 1.26
N ASP A 81 2.64 6.41 0.69
CA ASP A 81 2.88 5.90 -0.67
C ASP A 81 2.65 4.39 -0.75
N LEU A 82 3.16 3.63 0.22
CA LEU A 82 2.91 2.19 0.34
C LEU A 82 1.42 1.88 0.42
N ARG A 83 0.67 2.60 1.27
CA ARG A 83 -0.78 2.47 1.40
C ARG A 83 -1.48 2.66 0.06
N GLY A 84 -1.03 3.64 -0.74
CA GLY A 84 -1.64 3.96 -2.03
C GLY A 84 -1.38 2.92 -3.11
N GLN A 85 -0.24 2.26 -3.09
CA GLN A 85 0.24 1.40 -4.17
C GLN A 85 0.04 -0.09 -3.91
N ALA A 86 0.21 -0.54 -2.66
CA ALA A 86 0.26 -1.95 -2.31
C ALA A 86 -1.00 -2.74 -2.72
N GLY A 87 -2.18 -2.14 -2.58
CA GLY A 87 -3.44 -2.78 -2.97
C GLY A 87 -3.56 -3.06 -4.48
N THR A 88 -2.93 -2.23 -5.32
CA THR A 88 -2.91 -2.42 -6.79
C THR A 88 -2.11 -3.67 -7.19
N PHE A 89 -1.13 -4.07 -6.37
CA PHE A 89 -0.23 -5.17 -6.63
C PHE A 89 -0.49 -6.39 -5.74
N ASP A 90 -1.74 -6.53 -5.28
CA ASP A 90 -2.22 -7.69 -4.50
C ASP A 90 -1.60 -7.84 -3.10
N TYR A 91 -1.31 -6.69 -2.45
CA TYR A 91 -0.87 -6.63 -1.04
C TYR A 91 -1.86 -5.81 -0.17
N PRO A 92 -3.14 -6.22 -0.05
CA PRO A 92 -4.14 -5.47 0.70
C PRO A 92 -3.81 -5.33 2.18
N LEU A 93 -3.14 -6.31 2.78
CA LEU A 93 -2.72 -6.25 4.18
C LEU A 93 -1.67 -5.16 4.40
N ILE A 94 -0.71 -4.98 3.49
CA ILE A 94 0.26 -3.86 3.56
C ILE A 94 -0.46 -2.52 3.44
N THR A 95 -1.48 -2.41 2.58
CA THR A 95 -2.34 -1.22 2.51
C THR A 95 -2.99 -0.89 3.86
N ARG A 96 -3.52 -1.90 4.56
CA ARG A 96 -4.14 -1.73 5.90
C ARG A 96 -3.11 -1.35 6.97
N ILE A 97 -1.96 -2.01 7.00
CA ILE A 97 -0.87 -1.71 7.94
C ILE A 97 -0.37 -0.28 7.69
N GLY A 98 -0.16 0.10 6.42
CA GLY A 98 0.22 1.45 6.03
C GLY A 98 -0.80 2.51 6.44
N ALA A 99 -2.09 2.22 6.29
CA ALA A 99 -3.15 3.12 6.75
C ALA A 99 -3.16 3.30 8.27
N SER A 100 -2.88 2.23 9.03
CA SER A 100 -2.74 2.29 10.48
C SER A 100 -1.54 3.13 10.91
N LEU A 101 -0.38 2.92 10.27
CA LEU A 101 0.84 3.68 10.53
C LEU A 101 0.69 5.16 10.16
N CYS A 102 0.08 5.48 9.02
CA CYS A 102 -0.23 6.86 8.63
C CYS A 102 -1.11 7.56 9.67
N ARG A 103 -2.19 6.91 10.12
CA ARG A 103 -3.08 7.46 11.13
C ARG A 103 -2.37 7.71 12.45
N PHE A 104 -1.44 6.85 12.81
CA PHE A 104 -0.62 7.02 14.00
C PHE A 104 0.32 8.22 13.86
N THR A 105 1.12 8.27 12.80
CA THR A 105 2.15 9.30 12.61
C THR A 105 1.57 10.69 12.30
N GLU A 106 0.43 10.78 11.62
CA GLU A 106 -0.26 12.04 11.32
C GLU A 106 -0.75 12.77 12.58
N ASN A 107 -1.09 12.04 13.65
CA ASN A 107 -1.62 12.60 14.88
C ASN A 107 -0.55 12.84 15.95
N LEU A 108 0.74 12.63 15.66
CA LEU A 108 1.82 12.88 16.59
C LEU A 108 2.06 14.39 16.74
N THR A 109 1.97 14.87 17.97
CA THR A 109 2.41 16.23 18.37
C THR A 109 3.80 16.22 18.97
N ASP A 110 4.20 15.08 19.52
CA ASP A 110 5.52 14.74 20.02
C ASP A 110 5.80 13.27 19.72
N CYS A 111 7.04 12.84 19.85
CA CYS A 111 7.41 11.46 19.61
C CYS A 111 8.47 11.03 20.62
N ASP A 112 8.13 10.02 21.40
CA ASP A 112 9.03 9.41 22.39
C ASP A 112 9.40 7.96 22.00
N ALA A 113 10.08 7.26 22.87
CA ALA A 113 10.48 5.87 22.66
C ALA A 113 9.27 4.94 22.44
N ARG A 114 8.09 5.24 23.01
CA ARG A 114 6.88 4.44 22.82
C ARG A 114 6.30 4.62 21.43
N CYS A 115 6.39 5.85 20.90
CA CYS A 115 5.99 6.12 19.52
C CYS A 115 6.83 5.29 18.53
N TYR A 116 8.15 5.26 18.73
CA TYR A 116 9.04 4.47 17.88
C TYR A 116 8.81 2.96 18.03
N GLU A 117 8.39 2.49 19.21
CA GLU A 117 7.99 1.09 19.38
C GLU A 117 6.76 0.73 18.55
N VAL A 118 5.75 1.62 18.47
CA VAL A 118 4.59 1.42 17.59
C VAL A 118 5.00 1.41 16.12
N ILE A 119 5.83 2.35 15.70
CA ILE A 119 6.35 2.40 14.33
C ILE A 119 7.09 1.09 14.00
N ARG A 120 7.95 0.61 14.91
CA ARG A 120 8.68 -0.66 14.75
C ARG A 120 7.77 -1.83 14.46
N VAL A 121 6.72 -2.00 15.27
CA VAL A 121 5.79 -3.14 15.13
C VAL A 121 5.05 -3.09 13.78
N HIS A 122 4.71 -1.91 13.26
CA HIS A 122 4.12 -1.78 11.94
C HIS A 122 5.09 -2.18 10.83
N ILE A 123 6.35 -1.74 10.92
CA ILE A 123 7.39 -2.07 9.93
C ILE A 123 7.65 -3.58 9.92
N GLU A 124 7.79 -4.20 11.10
CA GLU A 124 7.97 -5.65 11.23
C GLU A 124 6.79 -6.44 10.67
N ALA A 125 5.56 -5.94 10.86
CA ALA A 125 4.38 -6.56 10.28
C ALA A 125 4.38 -6.48 8.74
N MET A 126 4.76 -5.33 8.15
CA MET A 126 4.90 -5.21 6.69
C MET A 126 5.98 -6.15 6.15
N ASP A 127 7.12 -6.23 6.81
CA ASP A 127 8.23 -7.10 6.45
C ASP A 127 7.80 -8.58 6.50
N ALA A 128 7.09 -8.98 7.55
CA ALA A 128 6.54 -10.33 7.69
C ALA A 128 5.55 -10.68 6.57
N VAL A 129 4.67 -9.75 6.18
CA VAL A 129 3.74 -9.92 5.05
C VAL A 129 4.50 -10.18 3.75
N LEU A 130 5.53 -9.38 3.49
CA LEU A 130 6.33 -9.51 2.27
C LEU A 130 7.13 -10.82 2.25
N HIS A 131 7.84 -11.15 3.34
CA HIS A 131 8.66 -12.36 3.45
C HIS A 131 7.85 -13.65 3.36
N ASN A 132 6.64 -13.67 3.88
CA ASN A 132 5.75 -14.82 3.80
C ASN A 132 4.90 -14.86 2.53
N GLY A 133 5.07 -13.88 1.63
CA GLY A 133 4.33 -13.81 0.37
C GLY A 133 2.81 -13.71 0.55
N LEU A 134 2.34 -13.05 1.62
CA LEU A 134 0.91 -12.91 1.92
C LEU A 134 0.29 -11.92 0.94
N ARG A 135 -0.33 -12.47 -0.11
CA ARG A 135 -1.03 -11.73 -1.17
C ARG A 135 -2.52 -12.05 -1.14
N GLY A 136 -3.32 -11.21 -1.77
CA GLY A 136 -4.77 -11.38 -1.86
C GLY A 136 -5.48 -11.18 -0.52
N ASP A 137 -6.71 -11.64 -0.45
CA ASP A 137 -7.53 -11.58 0.76
C ASP A 137 -7.07 -12.65 1.75
N GLY A 138 -6.10 -12.32 2.61
CA GLY A 138 -5.44 -13.24 3.55
C GLY A 138 -6.31 -13.78 4.69
N GLY A 139 -7.61 -13.49 4.67
CA GLY A 139 -8.60 -14.10 5.57
C GLY A 139 -8.40 -13.74 7.06
N PRO A 140 -8.64 -14.73 7.98
CA PRO A 140 -8.63 -14.46 9.42
C PRO A 140 -7.30 -13.95 9.98
N LEU A 141 -6.18 -14.31 9.37
CA LEU A 141 -4.84 -13.87 9.81
C LEU A 141 -4.65 -12.36 9.56
N ASP A 142 -5.10 -11.87 8.43
CA ASP A 142 -5.03 -10.45 8.07
C ASP A 142 -5.84 -9.60 9.06
N GLU A 143 -7.02 -10.08 9.45
CA GLU A 143 -7.85 -9.43 10.45
C GLU A 143 -7.16 -9.39 11.82
N GLN A 144 -6.49 -10.46 12.22
CA GLN A 144 -5.76 -10.51 13.49
C GLN A 144 -4.57 -9.54 13.50
N ILE A 145 -3.77 -9.51 12.45
CA ILE A 145 -2.61 -8.62 12.33
C ILE A 145 -3.07 -7.16 12.30
N ALA A 146 -3.94 -6.80 11.36
CA ALA A 146 -4.39 -5.42 11.21
C ALA A 146 -5.17 -4.93 12.43
N GLY A 147 -6.09 -5.73 12.98
CA GLY A 147 -6.85 -5.40 14.17
C GLY A 147 -5.99 -5.25 15.42
N GLY A 148 -4.94 -6.05 15.56
CA GLY A 148 -3.95 -5.92 16.63
C GLY A 148 -3.21 -4.58 16.57
N LEU A 149 -2.71 -4.19 15.41
CA LEU A 149 -2.04 -2.91 15.18
C LEU A 149 -2.96 -1.71 15.42
N GLU A 150 -4.19 -1.75 14.90
CA GLU A 150 -5.19 -0.69 15.11
C GLU A 150 -5.54 -0.50 16.59
N THR A 151 -5.59 -1.60 17.34
CA THR A 151 -5.84 -1.58 18.78
C THR A 151 -4.67 -0.96 19.53
N ALA A 152 -3.43 -1.30 19.16
CA ALA A 152 -2.22 -0.73 19.73
C ALA A 152 -2.17 0.80 19.51
N VAL A 153 -2.46 1.25 18.28
CA VAL A 153 -2.51 2.68 17.93
C VAL A 153 -3.56 3.42 18.78
N LYS A 154 -4.78 2.89 18.85
CA LYS A 154 -5.84 3.51 19.67
C LYS A 154 -5.45 3.66 21.13
N LYS A 155 -4.78 2.65 21.70
CA LYS A 155 -4.36 2.65 23.10
C LYS A 155 -3.28 3.68 23.41
N ILE A 156 -2.47 4.06 22.44
CA ILE A 156 -1.39 5.04 22.63
C ILE A 156 -1.86 6.46 22.37
N LEU A 157 -2.82 6.65 21.43
CA LEU A 157 -3.40 7.96 21.12
C LEU A 157 -4.53 8.38 22.09
N SER A 158 -4.98 7.50 22.98
CA SER A 158 -6.00 7.81 24.03
C SER A 158 -5.35 8.25 25.34
#